data_8c4b7f19ee43a4de4f183943fe665959
#
_entry.id   8c4b7f19ee43a4de4f183943fe665959
#
_cell.length_a   1.000
_cell.length_b   1.000
_cell.length_c   1.000
_cell.angle_alpha   90.00
_cell.angle_beta   90.00
_cell.angle_gamma   90.00
#
_symmetry.space_group_name_H-M   'P 1'
#
loop_
_entity.id
_entity.type
_entity.pdbx_description
1 polymer ?
#
loop_
_entity_poly.entity_id
_entity_poly.type
_entity_poly.pdbx_seq_one_letter_code
_entity_poly.pdbx_strand_id
1 'polypeptide(L)'
;MKKSLLALALLAAACTPTWQPEGEEKLVVEGWIDDGGFPVVMVTTSVPTSTEYQSIDDQKDHLVRHARVTVSDGETSVSLTGISSKSYFPPYIYTTADMRGVAGKSYSLTVEFAGMTATASTTVPAAVPLDSLWCLPSKDDPGKYNLKARFTDPEGSEDYYRLFTKVAGKDSSYVAAYMGCLHDSDLPRPAEVSVMRGLSVDNENSWAWNPASYEKGDKVKVRFCRMDRTSYDFWNSYDRVVSLSVHPVFPATYNPVYNVSGGIGYWCGYGVAAYSITIGE
;
A
#
# COMPACT_ATOMS: atom_id res chain seq x y z
N MET A 1 45.38 -48.87 36.66
CA MET A 1 44.51 -47.75 36.95
C MET A 1 44.94 -46.54 36.13
N LYS A 2 44.63 -46.49 34.86
CA LYS A 2 44.86 -45.32 33.93
C LYS A 2 43.99 -45.55 32.72
N LYS A 3 42.73 -45.17 32.76
CA LYS A 3 41.81 -45.09 31.60
C LYS A 3 40.53 -44.45 32.10
N SER A 4 40.42 -43.15 32.14
CA SER A 4 39.16 -42.40 32.22
C SER A 4 39.40 -40.91 32.36
N LEU A 5 40.01 -40.29 31.34
CA LEU A 5 40.17 -38.82 31.30
C LEU A 5 40.27 -38.31 29.84
N LEU A 6 39.47 -38.90 28.94
CA LEU A 6 39.49 -38.48 27.52
C LEU A 6 38.08 -38.39 26.91
N ALA A 7 37.04 -38.09 27.70
CA ALA A 7 35.66 -38.04 27.22
C ALA A 7 34.91 -36.74 27.57
N LEU A 8 35.59 -35.63 27.89
CA LEU A 8 34.90 -34.39 28.30
C LEU A 8 35.34 -33.13 27.51
N ALA A 9 35.84 -33.27 26.31
CA ALA A 9 36.37 -32.13 25.51
C ALA A 9 35.69 -31.99 24.14
N LEU A 10 34.47 -32.54 23.93
CA LEU A 10 33.84 -32.53 22.61
C LEU A 10 32.40 -31.92 22.59
N LEU A 11 32.05 -31.11 23.55
CA LEU A 11 30.67 -30.49 23.63
C LEU A 11 30.71 -28.95 23.65
N ALA A 12 31.76 -28.29 23.20
CA ALA A 12 31.82 -26.83 23.18
C ALA A 12 31.99 -26.24 21.78
N ALA A 13 31.48 -26.88 20.73
CA ALA A 13 31.60 -26.38 19.37
C ALA A 13 30.26 -26.48 18.61
N ALA A 14 29.18 -25.91 19.16
CA ALA A 14 27.90 -25.83 18.45
C ALA A 14 27.08 -24.60 18.85
N CYS A 15 27.68 -23.43 18.87
CA CYS A 15 26.98 -22.16 18.78
C CYS A 15 27.86 -21.17 18.06
N THR A 16 28.23 -21.44 16.80
CA THR A 16 28.54 -20.36 15.89
C THR A 16 27.22 -19.77 15.47
N PRO A 17 26.91 -18.48 15.78
CA PRO A 17 25.79 -17.82 15.12
C PRO A 17 26.07 -17.92 13.62
N THR A 18 25.20 -18.59 12.89
CA THR A 18 25.21 -18.56 11.44
C THR A 18 25.01 -17.10 11.05
N TRP A 19 26.11 -16.44 10.70
CA TRP A 19 26.08 -15.13 10.07
C TRP A 19 25.31 -15.31 8.76
N GLN A 20 24.03 -14.90 8.74
CA GLN A 20 23.30 -14.71 7.49
C GLN A 20 23.76 -13.38 6.94
N PRO A 21 24.26 -13.31 5.70
CA PRO A 21 24.59 -12.05 5.09
C PRO A 21 23.34 -11.17 5.14
N GLU A 22 23.47 -9.99 5.73
CA GLU A 22 22.45 -8.95 5.64
C GLU A 22 22.12 -8.78 4.16
N GLY A 23 20.86 -8.91 3.78
CA GLY A 23 20.44 -8.73 2.40
C GLY A 23 20.85 -7.35 1.93
N GLU A 24 21.29 -7.26 0.68
CA GLU A 24 21.68 -6.00 0.06
C GLU A 24 20.58 -4.96 0.23
N GLU A 25 20.93 -3.75 0.70
CA GLU A 25 20.00 -2.65 0.89
C GLU A 25 19.34 -2.30 -0.45
N LYS A 26 18.03 -2.14 -0.46
CA LYS A 26 17.23 -1.85 -1.64
C LYS A 26 16.40 -0.58 -1.46
N LEU A 27 16.13 0.11 -2.54
CA LEU A 27 15.12 1.15 -2.56
C LEU A 27 13.73 0.56 -2.37
N VAL A 28 12.95 1.16 -1.48
CA VAL A 28 11.51 0.93 -1.32
C VAL A 28 10.79 2.12 -1.89
N VAL A 29 9.96 1.91 -2.89
CA VAL A 29 9.24 2.96 -3.61
C VAL A 29 7.74 2.74 -3.47
N GLU A 30 7.07 3.75 -2.94
CA GLU A 30 5.60 3.81 -2.90
C GLU A 30 5.16 5.04 -3.67
N GLY A 31 4.46 4.84 -4.79
CA GLY A 31 4.10 5.97 -5.60
C GLY A 31 2.85 5.78 -6.45
N TRP A 32 2.22 6.89 -6.80
CA TRP A 32 1.05 6.91 -7.68
C TRP A 32 0.92 8.23 -8.43
N ILE A 33 0.14 8.17 -9.50
CA ILE A 33 -0.32 9.32 -10.26
C ILE A 33 -1.81 9.15 -10.58
N ASP A 34 -2.63 10.10 -10.17
CA ASP A 34 -4.08 10.10 -10.40
C ASP A 34 -4.41 10.83 -11.70
N ASP A 35 -5.51 10.48 -12.36
CA ASP A 35 -6.09 11.30 -13.43
C ASP A 35 -6.40 12.70 -12.89
N GLY A 36 -5.84 13.73 -13.55
CA GLY A 36 -5.89 15.13 -13.10
C GLY A 36 -5.01 15.46 -11.89
N GLY A 37 -4.42 14.47 -11.20
CA GLY A 37 -3.60 14.61 -10.01
C GLY A 37 -2.11 14.81 -10.31
N PHE A 38 -1.36 15.24 -9.30
CA PHE A 38 0.09 15.30 -9.35
C PHE A 38 0.70 13.94 -8.95
N PRO A 39 1.89 13.58 -9.48
CA PRO A 39 2.60 12.40 -9.02
C PRO A 39 3.02 12.56 -7.55
N VAL A 40 2.88 11.49 -6.78
CA VAL A 40 3.33 11.40 -5.39
C VAL A 40 4.19 10.16 -5.26
N VAL A 41 5.41 10.32 -4.74
CA VAL A 41 6.35 9.23 -4.53
C VAL A 41 6.97 9.34 -3.14
N MET A 42 6.94 8.27 -2.38
CA MET A 42 7.68 8.10 -1.14
C MET A 42 8.84 7.14 -1.39
N VAL A 43 9.99 7.44 -0.82
CA VAL A 43 11.20 6.61 -0.98
C VAL A 43 11.80 6.35 0.38
N THR A 44 12.01 5.07 0.68
CA THR A 44 12.78 4.62 1.85
C THR A 44 13.80 3.59 1.42
N THR A 45 14.66 3.17 2.35
CA THR A 45 15.51 1.99 2.15
C THR A 45 14.91 0.78 2.85
N SER A 46 15.24 -0.42 2.34
CA SER A 46 14.81 -1.66 2.97
C SER A 46 15.51 -1.86 4.30
N VAL A 47 14.82 -2.54 5.19
CA VAL A 47 15.29 -2.85 6.53
C VAL A 47 15.63 -4.32 6.62
N PRO A 48 16.79 -4.69 7.20
CA PRO A 48 17.08 -6.08 7.48
C PRO A 48 16.00 -6.70 8.37
N THR A 49 15.60 -7.94 8.07
CA THR A 49 14.60 -8.69 8.86
C THR A 49 15.03 -8.97 10.29
N SER A 50 16.32 -8.82 10.59
CA SER A 50 16.91 -8.96 11.94
C SER A 50 16.73 -7.70 12.81
N THR A 51 16.26 -6.59 12.24
CA THR A 51 16.10 -5.33 12.96
C THR A 51 14.81 -5.35 13.78
N GLU A 52 14.94 -5.28 15.10
CA GLU A 52 13.79 -5.09 15.98
C GLU A 52 13.44 -3.61 16.03
N TYR A 53 12.28 -3.25 15.47
CA TYR A 53 11.72 -1.91 15.64
C TYR A 53 10.95 -1.82 16.94
N GLN A 54 11.27 -0.81 17.74
CA GLN A 54 10.56 -0.52 18.98
C GLN A 54 9.42 0.49 18.76
N SER A 55 9.49 1.25 17.67
CA SER A 55 8.48 2.26 17.35
C SER A 55 8.37 2.53 15.84
N ILE A 56 7.25 3.13 15.45
CA ILE A 56 7.03 3.63 14.08
C ILE A 56 8.05 4.75 13.75
N ASP A 57 8.53 5.47 14.76
CA ASP A 57 9.51 6.55 14.58
C ASP A 57 10.87 6.04 14.10
N ASP A 58 11.23 4.81 14.43
CA ASP A 58 12.49 4.18 13.98
C ASP A 58 12.52 4.02 12.44
N GLN A 59 11.36 3.93 11.80
CA GLN A 59 11.25 3.86 10.34
C GLN A 59 11.65 5.18 9.65
N LYS A 60 11.67 6.31 10.37
CA LYS A 60 12.08 7.61 9.82
C LYS A 60 13.55 7.67 9.46
N ASP A 61 14.39 6.82 10.05
CA ASP A 61 15.83 6.75 9.77
C ASP A 61 16.12 6.14 8.39
N HIS A 62 15.16 5.38 7.84
CA HIS A 62 15.23 4.81 6.50
C HIS A 62 14.65 5.73 5.41
N LEU A 63 14.21 6.93 5.79
CA LEU A 63 13.61 7.88 4.88
C LEU A 63 14.66 8.51 3.96
N VAL A 64 14.52 8.34 2.66
CA VAL A 64 15.38 8.92 1.64
C VAL A 64 14.89 10.32 1.28
N ARG A 65 15.68 11.36 1.62
CA ARG A 65 15.32 12.78 1.41
C ARG A 65 16.02 13.43 0.23
N HIS A 66 17.01 12.76 -0.36
CA HIS A 66 17.87 13.32 -1.40
C HIS A 66 17.97 12.41 -2.63
N ALA A 67 16.91 11.64 -2.92
CA ALA A 67 16.83 10.89 -4.17
C ALA A 67 16.60 11.84 -5.34
N ARG A 68 17.11 11.47 -6.50
CA ARG A 68 16.68 12.01 -7.78
C ARG A 68 15.47 11.20 -8.24
N VAL A 69 14.31 11.83 -8.25
CA VAL A 69 13.04 11.19 -8.64
C VAL A 69 12.55 11.86 -9.91
N THR A 70 12.32 11.09 -10.95
CA THR A 70 11.91 11.58 -12.28
C THR A 70 10.69 10.83 -12.76
N VAL A 71 9.70 11.53 -13.29
CA VAL A 71 8.51 10.96 -13.95
C VAL A 71 8.47 11.44 -15.39
N SER A 72 8.15 10.53 -16.32
CA SER A 72 8.00 10.85 -17.75
C SER A 72 6.72 10.24 -18.32
N ASP A 73 6.05 11.00 -19.19
CA ASP A 73 4.89 10.52 -19.99
C ASP A 73 5.30 10.06 -21.40
N GLY A 74 6.61 9.91 -21.65
CA GLY A 74 7.19 9.55 -22.93
C GLY A 74 7.51 10.74 -23.83
N GLU A 75 6.89 11.89 -23.63
CA GLU A 75 7.14 13.14 -24.36
C GLU A 75 7.92 14.14 -23.50
N THR A 76 7.51 14.25 -22.24
CA THR A 76 8.07 15.15 -21.24
C THR A 76 8.60 14.37 -20.06
N SER A 77 9.72 14.81 -19.50
CA SER A 77 10.31 14.25 -18.29
C SER A 77 10.50 15.37 -17.26
N VAL A 78 10.00 15.17 -16.04
CA VAL A 78 10.06 16.14 -14.95
C VAL A 78 10.72 15.53 -13.72
N SER A 79 11.52 16.33 -13.03
CA SER A 79 12.08 15.98 -11.73
C SER A 79 11.12 16.36 -10.61
N LEU A 80 10.89 15.45 -9.68
CA LEU A 80 10.06 15.70 -8.51
C LEU A 80 10.87 16.38 -7.41
N THR A 81 10.23 17.28 -6.68
CA THR A 81 10.80 17.97 -5.52
C THR A 81 10.39 17.26 -4.23
N GLY A 82 11.36 17.00 -3.36
CA GLY A 82 11.10 16.44 -2.03
C GLY A 82 10.55 17.50 -1.07
N ILE A 83 9.42 17.21 -0.44
CA ILE A 83 8.76 18.06 0.54
C ILE A 83 8.31 17.30 1.77
N SER A 84 8.37 17.93 2.95
CA SER A 84 7.77 17.37 4.17
C SER A 84 6.25 17.55 4.14
N SER A 85 5.51 16.48 4.44
CA SER A 85 4.05 16.53 4.51
C SER A 85 3.52 15.56 5.58
N LYS A 86 2.81 16.12 6.56
CA LYS A 86 2.17 15.34 7.64
C LYS A 86 0.93 14.55 7.17
N SER A 87 0.50 14.76 5.92
CA SER A 87 -0.63 14.02 5.34
C SER A 87 -0.24 12.65 4.80
N TYR A 88 1.02 12.26 4.94
CA TYR A 88 1.56 10.98 4.48
C TYR A 88 2.41 10.34 5.58
N PHE A 89 2.59 9.03 5.47
CA PHE A 89 3.53 8.30 6.29
C PHE A 89 4.38 7.38 5.38
N PRO A 90 5.71 7.51 5.43
CA PRO A 90 6.50 8.49 6.18
C PRO A 90 6.23 9.93 5.71
N PRO A 91 6.45 10.96 6.58
CA PRO A 91 5.99 12.33 6.34
C PRO A 91 6.90 13.13 5.39
N TYR A 92 7.27 12.52 4.29
CA TYR A 92 8.09 13.11 3.22
C TYR A 92 7.73 12.49 1.89
N ILE A 93 7.44 13.33 0.90
CA ILE A 93 7.07 12.92 -0.44
C ILE A 93 7.88 13.66 -1.49
N TYR A 94 8.03 13.06 -2.65
CA TYR A 94 8.48 13.70 -3.87
C TYR A 94 7.26 13.97 -4.75
N THR A 95 7.12 15.20 -5.25
CA THR A 95 6.00 15.62 -6.10
C THR A 95 6.40 16.79 -6.97
N THR A 96 5.57 17.16 -7.95
CA THR A 96 5.74 18.34 -8.81
C THR A 96 4.39 18.89 -9.23
N ALA A 97 4.33 20.18 -9.55
CA ALA A 97 3.17 20.81 -10.18
C ALA A 97 3.26 20.83 -11.72
N ASP A 98 4.39 20.41 -12.29
CA ASP A 98 4.69 20.54 -13.72
C ASP A 98 4.15 19.37 -14.56
N MET A 99 3.63 18.33 -13.90
CA MET A 99 3.01 17.17 -14.56
C MET A 99 1.75 16.74 -13.81
N ARG A 100 0.71 16.39 -14.57
CA ARG A 100 -0.51 15.77 -14.05
C ARG A 100 -0.78 14.49 -14.80
N GLY A 101 -1.37 13.51 -14.10
CA GLY A 101 -1.87 12.30 -14.74
C GLY A 101 -3.00 12.63 -15.71
N VAL A 102 -3.07 11.90 -16.80
CA VAL A 102 -4.10 12.00 -17.83
C VAL A 102 -4.57 10.60 -18.19
N ALA A 103 -5.87 10.37 -18.13
CA ALA A 103 -6.46 9.10 -18.51
C ALA A 103 -6.01 8.65 -19.92
N GLY A 104 -5.62 7.39 -20.05
CA GLY A 104 -5.08 6.79 -21.28
C GLY A 104 -3.57 6.96 -21.46
N LYS A 105 -2.87 7.81 -20.68
CA LYS A 105 -1.41 7.96 -20.76
C LYS A 105 -0.68 7.00 -19.82
N SER A 106 0.52 6.59 -20.26
CA SER A 106 1.46 5.82 -19.45
C SER A 106 2.55 6.73 -18.87
N TYR A 107 2.99 6.40 -17.65
CA TYR A 107 3.98 7.16 -16.90
C TYR A 107 5.08 6.24 -16.40
N SER A 108 6.33 6.56 -16.73
CA SER A 108 7.51 5.90 -16.19
C SER A 108 8.08 6.69 -15.01
N LEU A 109 8.50 5.97 -13.99
CA LEU A 109 9.17 6.49 -12.80
C LEU A 109 10.62 6.01 -12.79
N THR A 110 11.54 6.89 -12.45
CA THR A 110 12.94 6.55 -12.13
C THR A 110 13.32 7.18 -10.79
N VAL A 111 13.87 6.37 -9.90
CA VAL A 111 14.39 6.79 -8.60
C VAL A 111 15.87 6.40 -8.50
N GLU A 112 16.73 7.39 -8.25
CA GLU A 112 18.19 7.19 -8.13
C GLU A 112 18.64 7.70 -6.75
N PHE A 113 19.34 6.86 -6.01
CA PHE A 113 19.91 7.22 -4.70
C PHE A 113 21.08 6.33 -4.34
N ALA A 114 22.20 6.92 -3.92
CA ALA A 114 23.40 6.23 -3.42
C ALA A 114 23.90 5.10 -4.34
N GLY A 115 23.84 5.29 -5.65
CA GLY A 115 24.24 4.29 -6.66
C GLY A 115 23.18 3.24 -6.96
N MET A 116 22.07 3.20 -6.23
CA MET A 116 20.91 2.37 -6.53
C MET A 116 19.98 3.07 -7.53
N THR A 117 19.32 2.28 -8.38
CA THR A 117 18.32 2.77 -9.34
C THR A 117 17.11 1.87 -9.32
N ALA A 118 15.94 2.46 -9.13
CA ALA A 118 14.65 1.78 -9.23
C ALA A 118 13.81 2.40 -10.34
N THR A 119 13.14 1.57 -11.14
CA THR A 119 12.29 2.01 -12.25
C THR A 119 10.96 1.29 -12.25
N ALA A 120 9.91 1.97 -12.70
CA ALA A 120 8.57 1.40 -12.83
C ALA A 120 7.79 2.08 -13.95
N SER A 121 6.72 1.47 -14.42
CA SER A 121 5.79 2.05 -15.39
C SER A 121 4.37 1.67 -15.04
N THR A 122 3.43 2.59 -15.29
CA THR A 122 2.00 2.39 -15.09
C THR A 122 1.20 3.17 -16.12
N THR A 123 -0.05 2.79 -16.34
CA THR A 123 -0.99 3.52 -17.21
C THR A 123 -2.16 4.00 -16.36
N VAL A 124 -2.52 5.28 -16.50
CA VAL A 124 -3.67 5.86 -15.82
C VAL A 124 -4.94 5.52 -16.60
N PRO A 125 -5.85 4.67 -16.11
CA PRO A 125 -7.10 4.41 -16.80
C PRO A 125 -8.12 5.54 -16.58
N ALA A 126 -9.19 5.59 -17.38
CA ALA A 126 -10.32 6.46 -17.12
C ALA A 126 -11.05 6.02 -15.84
N ALA A 127 -11.51 6.98 -15.04
CA ALA A 127 -12.27 6.70 -13.83
C ALA A 127 -13.64 6.05 -14.15
N VAL A 128 -14.09 5.17 -13.27
CA VAL A 128 -15.45 4.61 -13.26
C VAL A 128 -16.17 5.19 -12.04
N PRO A 129 -17.35 5.80 -12.18
CA PRO A 129 -18.11 6.34 -11.04
C PRO A 129 -18.77 5.22 -10.24
N LEU A 130 -19.05 5.49 -8.96
CA LEU A 130 -20.01 4.70 -8.19
C LEU A 130 -21.44 5.12 -8.57
N ASP A 131 -22.33 4.15 -8.73
CA ASP A 131 -23.76 4.39 -8.87
C ASP A 131 -24.39 4.82 -7.54
N SER A 132 -23.89 4.26 -6.43
CA SER A 132 -24.33 4.60 -5.07
C SER A 132 -23.29 4.24 -4.01
N LEU A 133 -23.35 4.98 -2.90
CA LEU A 133 -22.56 4.75 -1.69
C LEU A 133 -23.49 4.94 -0.49
N TRP A 134 -23.62 3.92 0.39
CA TRP A 134 -24.52 3.97 1.54
C TRP A 134 -24.00 3.16 2.70
N CYS A 135 -24.52 3.43 3.90
CA CYS A 135 -24.18 2.64 5.09
C CYS A 135 -25.41 1.92 5.67
N LEU A 136 -25.15 0.81 6.34
CA LEU A 136 -26.14 -0.01 7.02
C LEU A 136 -25.63 -0.31 8.44
N PRO A 137 -26.52 -0.41 9.46
CA PRO A 137 -26.11 -0.92 10.77
C PRO A 137 -25.45 -2.29 10.64
N SER A 138 -24.36 -2.50 11.35
CA SER A 138 -23.72 -3.80 11.40
C SER A 138 -24.58 -4.81 12.14
N LYS A 139 -24.68 -6.03 11.62
CA LYS A 139 -25.38 -7.13 12.29
C LYS A 139 -24.49 -7.80 13.35
N ASP A 140 -23.20 -7.77 13.12
CA ASP A 140 -22.21 -8.53 13.91
C ASP A 140 -21.59 -7.66 15.03
N ASP A 141 -21.70 -6.32 14.91
CA ASP A 141 -21.11 -5.36 15.86
C ASP A 141 -22.13 -4.26 16.20
N PRO A 142 -22.91 -4.42 17.29
CA PRO A 142 -23.91 -3.45 17.68
C PRO A 142 -23.36 -2.03 17.87
N GLY A 143 -24.00 -1.05 17.25
CA GLY A 143 -23.58 0.35 17.30
C GLY A 143 -22.57 0.76 16.22
N LYS A 144 -22.13 -0.18 15.41
CA LYS A 144 -21.28 0.05 14.24
C LYS A 144 -22.06 -0.01 12.92
N TYR A 145 -21.42 0.41 11.85
CA TYR A 145 -22.02 0.48 10.51
C TYR A 145 -21.09 -0.14 9.46
N ASN A 146 -21.69 -0.81 8.48
CA ASN A 146 -21.02 -1.29 7.29
C ASN A 146 -21.25 -0.32 6.14
N LEU A 147 -20.21 0.06 5.43
CA LEU A 147 -20.28 0.89 4.24
C LEU A 147 -20.31 0.02 3.00
N LYS A 148 -21.22 0.32 2.08
CA LYS A 148 -21.44 -0.39 0.82
C LYS A 148 -21.34 0.57 -0.36
N ALA A 149 -20.86 0.06 -1.48
CA ALA A 149 -20.81 0.77 -2.74
C ALA A 149 -21.40 -0.10 -3.85
N ARG A 150 -22.05 0.54 -4.83
CA ARG A 150 -22.49 -0.10 -6.08
C ARG A 150 -21.90 0.64 -7.25
N PHE A 151 -21.47 -0.09 -8.26
CA PHE A 151 -21.01 0.46 -9.53
C PHE A 151 -21.33 -0.47 -10.69
N THR A 152 -21.40 0.11 -11.88
CA THR A 152 -21.56 -0.62 -13.13
C THR A 152 -20.25 -0.56 -13.89
N ASP A 153 -19.60 -1.71 -13.98
CA ASP A 153 -18.36 -1.87 -14.72
C ASP A 153 -18.58 -1.70 -16.23
N PRO A 154 -17.72 -0.98 -16.98
CA PRO A 154 -17.82 -0.85 -18.42
C PRO A 154 -17.74 -2.22 -19.13
N GLU A 155 -18.46 -2.38 -20.24
CA GLU A 155 -18.41 -3.59 -21.02
C GLU A 155 -17.20 -3.61 -21.96
N GLY A 156 -16.65 -4.81 -22.19
CA GLY A 156 -15.67 -5.05 -23.25
C GLY A 156 -14.21 -4.78 -22.87
N SER A 157 -13.92 -4.51 -21.60
CA SER A 157 -12.56 -4.43 -21.06
C SER A 157 -12.43 -5.32 -19.83
N GLU A 158 -11.21 -5.71 -19.52
CA GLU A 158 -10.84 -6.36 -18.27
C GLU A 158 -10.38 -5.26 -17.30
N ASP A 159 -11.10 -5.10 -16.19
CA ASP A 159 -10.98 -3.95 -15.33
C ASP A 159 -10.64 -4.31 -13.89
N TYR A 160 -9.79 -3.49 -13.30
CA TYR A 160 -9.25 -3.68 -11.97
C TYR A 160 -9.50 -2.45 -11.11
N TYR A 161 -9.91 -2.68 -9.86
CA TYR A 161 -10.30 -1.60 -8.96
C TYR A 161 -9.62 -1.71 -7.60
N ARG A 162 -9.39 -0.55 -6.98
CA ARG A 162 -8.92 -0.42 -5.61
C ARG A 162 -9.74 0.62 -4.86
N LEU A 163 -10.16 0.26 -3.65
CA LEU A 163 -10.81 1.17 -2.73
C LEU A 163 -9.81 1.69 -1.70
N PHE A 164 -9.86 2.99 -1.43
CA PHE A 164 -9.18 3.62 -0.33
C PHE A 164 -10.17 4.41 0.51
N THR A 165 -9.94 4.45 1.82
CA THR A 165 -10.78 5.19 2.76
C THR A 165 -9.95 6.12 3.63
N LYS A 166 -10.58 7.21 4.11
CA LYS A 166 -10.02 8.10 5.12
C LYS A 166 -11.14 8.59 6.03
N VAL A 167 -11.06 8.27 7.31
CA VAL A 167 -11.98 8.78 8.33
C VAL A 167 -11.42 10.07 8.90
N ALA A 168 -12.16 11.15 8.73
CA ALA A 168 -11.74 12.48 9.19
C ALA A 168 -11.53 12.48 10.73
N GLY A 169 -10.39 13.00 11.17
CA GLY A 169 -10.01 13.05 12.58
C GLY A 169 -9.48 11.75 13.17
N LYS A 170 -9.51 10.64 12.39
CA LYS A 170 -8.96 9.33 12.80
C LYS A 170 -7.80 8.88 11.93
N ASP A 171 -7.76 9.27 10.64
CA ASP A 171 -6.72 8.88 9.70
C ASP A 171 -6.00 10.13 9.17
N SER A 172 -4.66 10.14 9.19
CA SER A 172 -3.85 11.23 8.62
C SER A 172 -3.85 11.19 7.10
N SER A 173 -3.87 9.99 6.50
CA SER A 173 -3.83 9.74 5.05
C SER A 173 -4.97 8.81 4.60
N TYR A 174 -5.10 8.62 3.29
CA TYR A 174 -5.91 7.54 2.76
C TYR A 174 -5.25 6.20 3.05
N VAL A 175 -6.06 5.24 3.44
CA VAL A 175 -5.65 3.86 3.74
C VAL A 175 -6.31 2.93 2.74
N ALA A 176 -5.57 1.97 2.25
CA ALA A 176 -6.12 0.92 1.40
C ALA A 176 -7.22 0.16 2.15
N ALA A 177 -8.43 0.12 1.59
CA ALA A 177 -9.55 -0.60 2.19
C ALA A 177 -9.21 -2.10 2.30
N TYR A 178 -9.58 -2.72 3.42
CA TYR A 178 -9.38 -4.16 3.60
C TYR A 178 -10.20 -4.94 2.56
N MET A 179 -9.56 -5.90 1.89
CA MET A 179 -10.17 -6.66 0.77
C MET A 179 -10.76 -5.76 -0.32
N GLY A 180 -10.20 -4.57 -0.50
CA GLY A 180 -10.69 -3.56 -1.46
C GLY A 180 -10.02 -3.62 -2.83
N CYS A 181 -9.24 -4.67 -3.14
CA CYS A 181 -8.71 -4.96 -4.46
C CYS A 181 -9.70 -5.86 -5.20
N LEU A 182 -10.19 -5.42 -6.37
CA LEU A 182 -11.29 -6.06 -7.07
C LEU A 182 -10.91 -6.30 -8.54
N HIS A 183 -11.40 -7.40 -9.10
CA HIS A 183 -11.35 -7.72 -10.52
C HIS A 183 -12.77 -7.87 -11.05
N ASP A 184 -13.08 -7.27 -12.18
CA ASP A 184 -14.43 -7.25 -12.75
C ASP A 184 -14.99 -8.64 -13.02
N SER A 185 -14.12 -9.59 -13.43
CA SER A 185 -14.52 -10.97 -13.70
C SER A 185 -15.08 -11.72 -12.49
N ASP A 186 -14.76 -11.26 -11.28
CA ASP A 186 -15.17 -11.87 -10.02
C ASP A 186 -16.46 -11.25 -9.47
N LEU A 187 -17.02 -10.26 -10.19
CA LEU A 187 -18.12 -9.44 -9.71
C LEU A 187 -19.37 -9.58 -10.59
N PRO A 188 -20.58 -9.52 -10.00
CA PRO A 188 -21.81 -9.38 -10.76
C PRO A 188 -21.92 -8.00 -11.42
N ARG A 189 -22.79 -7.84 -12.39
CA ARG A 189 -23.14 -6.55 -13.02
C ARG A 189 -24.59 -6.19 -12.75
N PRO A 190 -24.88 -5.06 -12.07
CA PRO A 190 -23.97 -4.17 -11.36
C PRO A 190 -23.29 -4.84 -10.16
N ALA A 191 -22.09 -4.41 -9.82
CA ALA A 191 -21.35 -4.90 -8.67
C ALA A 191 -21.80 -4.20 -7.37
N GLU A 192 -21.95 -4.95 -6.30
CA GLU A 192 -22.14 -4.43 -4.94
C GLU A 192 -21.01 -4.94 -4.06
N VAL A 193 -20.26 -4.02 -3.44
CA VAL A 193 -19.06 -4.33 -2.68
C VAL A 193 -19.10 -3.69 -1.30
N SER A 194 -18.39 -4.30 -0.36
CA SER A 194 -18.17 -3.72 0.96
C SER A 194 -16.97 -2.80 0.93
N VAL A 195 -17.11 -1.60 1.49
CA VAL A 195 -16.03 -0.64 1.67
C VAL A 195 -15.56 -0.75 3.11
N MET A 196 -14.66 -1.69 3.37
CA MET A 196 -14.15 -1.94 4.72
C MET A 196 -12.99 -0.98 5.02
N ARG A 197 -12.96 -0.43 6.24
CA ARG A 197 -11.86 0.42 6.67
C ARG A 197 -10.56 -0.38 6.70
N GLY A 198 -9.48 0.18 6.14
CA GLY A 198 -8.16 -0.41 6.20
C GLY A 198 -7.46 -0.17 7.54
N LEU A 199 -6.33 -0.83 7.73
CA LEU A 199 -5.45 -0.58 8.87
C LEU A 199 -4.67 0.72 8.64
N SER A 200 -4.76 1.65 9.59
CA SER A 200 -3.98 2.89 9.57
C SER A 200 -2.80 2.76 10.53
N VAL A 201 -1.65 3.26 10.12
CA VAL A 201 -0.46 3.35 11.00
C VAL A 201 -0.67 4.31 12.17
N ASP A 202 -1.60 5.26 12.05
CA ASP A 202 -1.95 6.22 13.10
C ASP A 202 -2.92 5.63 14.14
N ASN A 203 -3.42 4.44 13.93
CA ASN A 203 -4.39 3.83 14.84
C ASN A 203 -3.66 3.06 15.93
N GLU A 204 -3.57 3.64 17.14
CA GLU A 204 -3.00 3.00 18.33
C GLU A 204 -3.67 1.66 18.68
N ASN A 205 -4.90 1.43 18.21
CA ASN A 205 -5.66 0.19 18.36
C ASN A 205 -5.56 -0.74 17.14
N SER A 206 -4.50 -0.66 16.36
CA SER A 206 -4.31 -1.51 15.16
C SER A 206 -4.37 -3.02 15.46
N TRP A 207 -4.20 -3.43 16.71
CA TRP A 207 -4.32 -4.81 17.19
C TRP A 207 -5.76 -5.24 17.54
N ALA A 208 -6.66 -4.29 17.81
CA ALA A 208 -8.08 -4.55 18.02
C ALA A 208 -8.80 -4.49 16.66
N TRP A 209 -8.50 -5.46 15.82
CA TRP A 209 -8.95 -5.45 14.46
C TRP A 209 -10.44 -5.74 14.33
N ASN A 210 -11.22 -4.73 13.95
CA ASN A 210 -12.52 -4.89 13.34
C ASN A 210 -12.57 -4.09 12.03
N PRO A 211 -12.13 -4.69 10.91
CA PRO A 211 -11.96 -4.01 9.62
C PRO A 211 -13.29 -3.62 8.97
N ALA A 212 -14.41 -4.13 9.47
CA ALA A 212 -15.69 -3.99 8.81
C ALA A 212 -16.42 -2.71 9.17
N SER A 213 -16.10 -2.04 10.29
CA SER A 213 -17.07 -1.16 10.90
C SER A 213 -16.62 0.28 11.07
N TYR A 214 -17.57 1.18 10.79
CA TYR A 214 -17.50 2.60 11.05
C TYR A 214 -18.39 2.96 12.23
N GLU A 215 -18.12 4.08 12.88
CA GLU A 215 -18.94 4.61 13.96
C GLU A 215 -19.95 5.62 13.45
N LYS A 216 -21.08 5.74 14.12
CA LYS A 216 -22.06 6.78 13.79
C LYS A 216 -21.42 8.16 13.90
N GLY A 217 -21.64 9.00 12.86
CA GLY A 217 -21.07 10.33 12.76
C GLY A 217 -19.66 10.38 12.14
N ASP A 218 -19.02 9.24 11.84
CA ASP A 218 -17.78 9.23 11.08
C ASP A 218 -17.97 9.89 9.71
N LYS A 219 -17.08 10.84 9.38
CA LYS A 219 -17.02 11.44 8.04
C LYS A 219 -15.99 10.69 7.22
N VAL A 220 -16.47 9.82 6.34
CA VAL A 220 -15.63 8.93 5.54
C VAL A 220 -15.46 9.51 4.15
N LYS A 221 -14.19 9.66 3.73
CA LYS A 221 -13.83 9.91 2.33
C LYS A 221 -13.48 8.58 1.70
N VAL A 222 -14.03 8.31 0.52
CA VAL A 222 -13.80 7.10 -0.26
C VAL A 222 -13.21 7.49 -1.60
N ARG A 223 -12.13 6.83 -2.01
CA ARG A 223 -11.59 6.86 -3.36
C ARG A 223 -11.85 5.50 -4.00
N PHE A 224 -12.58 5.50 -5.08
CA PHE A 224 -12.77 4.36 -5.94
C PHE A 224 -11.87 4.54 -7.16
N CYS A 225 -10.87 3.70 -7.27
CA CYS A 225 -9.77 3.84 -8.23
C CYS A 225 -9.82 2.67 -9.21
N ARG A 226 -9.96 2.95 -10.52
CA ARG A 226 -9.63 2.02 -11.58
C ARG A 226 -8.12 2.05 -11.80
N MET A 227 -7.48 0.91 -12.07
CA MET A 227 -6.04 0.78 -12.22
C MET A 227 -5.67 -0.20 -13.33
N ASP A 228 -4.40 -0.20 -13.75
CA ASP A 228 -3.88 -1.17 -14.70
C ASP A 228 -3.60 -2.54 -14.06
N ARG A 229 -3.32 -3.54 -14.88
CA ARG A 229 -3.04 -4.91 -14.45
C ARG A 229 -1.86 -5.02 -13.51
N THR A 230 -0.78 -4.29 -13.76
CA THR A 230 0.43 -4.39 -12.94
C THR A 230 0.22 -3.82 -11.53
N SER A 231 -0.57 -2.73 -11.43
CA SER A 231 -1.02 -2.18 -10.17
C SER A 231 -1.94 -3.15 -9.42
N TYR A 232 -2.84 -3.83 -10.14
CA TYR A 232 -3.70 -4.85 -9.55
C TYR A 232 -2.89 -6.03 -8.99
N ASP A 233 -1.91 -6.54 -9.73
CA ASP A 233 -1.10 -7.67 -9.28
C ASP A 233 -0.36 -7.35 -7.98
N PHE A 234 0.14 -6.11 -7.81
CA PHE A 234 0.69 -5.64 -6.54
C PHE A 234 -0.37 -5.65 -5.43
N TRP A 235 -1.51 -4.94 -5.62
CA TRP A 235 -2.52 -4.79 -4.57
C TRP A 235 -3.21 -6.09 -4.19
N ASN A 236 -3.47 -6.98 -5.16
CA ASN A 236 -4.04 -8.29 -4.90
C ASN A 236 -3.09 -9.17 -4.07
N SER A 237 -1.78 -9.14 -4.40
CA SER A 237 -0.77 -9.86 -3.61
C SER A 237 -0.59 -9.24 -2.21
N TYR A 238 -0.65 -7.91 -2.09
CA TYR A 238 -0.62 -7.20 -0.81
C TYR A 238 -1.80 -7.59 0.09
N ASP A 239 -3.03 -7.59 -0.43
CA ASP A 239 -4.21 -8.00 0.33
C ASP A 239 -4.09 -9.45 0.84
N ARG A 240 -3.49 -10.35 0.05
CA ARG A 240 -3.19 -11.72 0.50
C ARG A 240 -2.18 -11.74 1.65
N VAL A 241 -1.09 -10.98 1.55
CA VAL A 241 -0.09 -10.90 2.63
C VAL A 241 -0.73 -10.36 3.90
N VAL A 242 -1.51 -9.28 3.82
CA VAL A 242 -2.20 -8.69 4.97
C VAL A 242 -3.19 -9.68 5.58
N SER A 243 -4.01 -10.35 4.78
CA SER A 243 -4.99 -11.32 5.30
C SER A 243 -4.34 -12.54 5.94
N LEU A 244 -3.21 -13.02 5.43
CA LEU A 244 -2.48 -14.16 6.00
C LEU A 244 -1.71 -13.76 7.27
N SER A 245 -1.22 -12.52 7.36
CA SER A 245 -0.47 -12.04 8.53
C SER A 245 -1.31 -11.96 9.81
N VAL A 246 -2.63 -11.92 9.70
CA VAL A 246 -3.56 -11.96 10.85
C VAL A 246 -3.83 -13.38 11.36
N HIS A 247 -3.39 -14.42 10.66
CA HIS A 247 -3.55 -15.80 11.09
C HIS A 247 -2.30 -16.30 11.84
N PRO A 248 -2.37 -16.52 13.18
CA PRO A 248 -1.20 -16.91 13.98
C PRO A 248 -0.63 -18.29 13.61
N VAL A 249 -1.39 -19.11 12.88
CA VAL A 249 -1.00 -20.49 12.52
C VAL A 249 -0.26 -20.56 11.17
N PHE A 250 -0.40 -19.55 10.33
CA PHE A 250 0.22 -19.49 9.00
C PHE A 250 0.97 -18.17 8.83
N PRO A 251 2.26 -18.10 9.25
CA PRO A 251 3.04 -16.91 8.98
C PRO A 251 3.15 -16.70 7.47
N ALA A 252 2.83 -15.49 7.02
CA ALA A 252 2.94 -15.14 5.62
C ALA A 252 4.43 -15.12 5.22
N THR A 253 4.84 -16.08 4.40
CA THR A 253 6.17 -16.13 3.78
C THR A 253 6.20 -15.54 2.38
N TYR A 254 5.11 -14.89 1.97
CA TYR A 254 4.99 -14.29 0.64
C TYR A 254 5.36 -12.81 0.69
N ASN A 255 6.20 -12.40 -0.25
CA ASN A 255 6.37 -10.99 -0.57
C ASN A 255 5.28 -10.56 -1.57
N PRO A 256 4.79 -9.32 -1.49
CA PRO A 256 3.94 -8.76 -2.55
C PRO A 256 4.64 -8.84 -3.91
N VAL A 257 3.84 -8.87 -4.97
CA VAL A 257 4.33 -8.75 -6.34
C VAL A 257 4.62 -7.28 -6.59
N TYR A 258 5.90 -6.93 -6.71
CA TYR A 258 6.31 -5.55 -6.97
C TYR A 258 6.26 -5.25 -8.47
N ASN A 259 5.86 -4.03 -8.85
CA ASN A 259 6.00 -3.54 -10.21
C ASN A 259 7.19 -2.57 -10.38
N VAL A 260 8.10 -2.56 -9.41
CA VAL A 260 9.34 -1.76 -9.39
C VAL A 260 10.52 -2.67 -9.69
N SER A 261 11.29 -2.36 -10.73
CA SER A 261 12.55 -3.02 -11.09
C SER A 261 13.72 -2.33 -10.40
N GLY A 262 14.69 -3.09 -9.87
CA GLY A 262 15.84 -2.56 -9.13
C GLY A 262 15.53 -2.09 -7.71
N GLY A 263 14.29 -2.29 -7.25
CA GLY A 263 13.81 -1.96 -5.90
C GLY A 263 12.64 -2.84 -5.52
N ILE A 264 11.94 -2.45 -4.46
CA ILE A 264 10.68 -3.06 -4.00
C ILE A 264 9.60 -1.99 -3.88
N GLY A 265 8.32 -2.37 -3.98
CA GLY A 265 7.19 -1.45 -3.85
C GLY A 265 6.35 -1.32 -5.10
N TYR A 266 5.73 -0.15 -5.28
CA TYR A 266 4.77 0.05 -6.36
C TYR A 266 4.81 1.47 -6.95
N TRP A 267 4.42 1.56 -8.22
CA TRP A 267 4.09 2.76 -8.95
C TRP A 267 2.76 2.53 -9.68
N CYS A 268 1.70 3.22 -9.28
CA CYS A 268 0.34 2.98 -9.76
C CYS A 268 -0.28 4.21 -10.42
N GLY A 269 -0.95 4.00 -11.57
CA GLY A 269 -1.81 4.98 -12.21
C GLY A 269 -3.26 4.76 -11.83
N TYR A 270 -3.97 5.80 -11.40
CA TYR A 270 -5.36 5.69 -10.97
C TYR A 270 -6.31 6.62 -11.73
N GLY A 271 -7.38 6.04 -12.30
CA GLY A 271 -8.60 6.76 -12.62
C GLY A 271 -9.47 6.85 -11.37
N VAL A 272 -9.59 8.04 -10.76
CA VAL A 272 -10.17 8.21 -9.43
C VAL A 272 -11.54 8.84 -9.47
N ALA A 273 -12.54 8.17 -8.85
CA ALA A 273 -13.80 8.78 -8.43
C ALA A 273 -13.82 8.92 -6.90
N ALA A 274 -14.05 10.14 -6.41
CA ALA A 274 -13.95 10.48 -5.00
C ALA A 274 -15.31 10.84 -4.40
N TYR A 275 -15.59 10.32 -3.19
CA TYR A 275 -16.86 10.48 -2.50
C TYR A 275 -16.64 10.82 -1.03
N SER A 276 -17.70 11.38 -0.41
CA SER A 276 -17.76 11.57 1.04
C SER A 276 -19.14 11.16 1.55
N ILE A 277 -19.18 10.52 2.70
CA ILE A 277 -20.42 10.13 3.38
C ILE A 277 -20.25 10.32 4.89
N THR A 278 -21.35 10.73 5.56
CA THR A 278 -21.44 10.70 7.02
C THR A 278 -22.17 9.42 7.43
N ILE A 279 -21.57 8.65 8.33
CA ILE A 279 -22.10 7.36 8.74
C ILE A 279 -23.31 7.53 9.67
N GLY A 280 -24.42 6.86 9.32
CA GLY A 280 -25.65 6.84 10.14
C GLY A 280 -26.54 8.08 9.97
N GLU A 281 -26.29 8.86 8.90
CA GLU A 281 -27.19 9.92 8.41
C GLU A 281 -27.98 9.44 7.19
#